data_d39c96d668e536229501d5eae7cc14d9
#
_entry.id   d39c96d668e536229501d5eae7cc14d9
#
_cell.length_a   1.000
_cell.length_b   1.000
_cell.length_c   1.000
_cell.angle_alpha   90.00
_cell.angle_beta   90.00
_cell.angle_gamma   90.00
#
_symmetry.space_group_name_H-M   'P 1'
#
loop_
_entity.id
_entity.type
_entity.pdbx_description
1 polymer ?
#
loop_
_entity_poly.entity_id
_entity_poly.type
_entity_poly.pdbx_seq_one_letter_code
_entity_poly.pdbx_strand_id
1 'polypeptide(L)'
;MVRGVKLEIYFAENTKHERVDLEDWLFGAARWAGISGGVMYRAVAGYGRHGELRDGGLFDKSAPPMMACFVTTHERAQAFLDYLAKEQLQLFYTLSETEFGIVGERPSVPGRQPQAGGEGEQQ
;
A
#
# COMPACT_ATOMS: atom_id res chain seq x y z
N MET A 1 -4.30 8.10 -18.06
CA MET A 1 -3.75 8.56 -16.78
C MET A 1 -4.84 8.59 -15.73
N VAL A 2 -4.53 8.12 -14.56
CA VAL A 2 -5.50 7.99 -13.51
C VAL A 2 -5.10 8.88 -12.35
N ARG A 3 -6.07 9.56 -11.76
CA ARG A 3 -5.84 10.30 -10.53
C ARG A 3 -6.11 9.42 -9.35
N GLY A 4 -5.17 9.35 -8.47
CA GLY A 4 -5.32 8.52 -7.30
C GLY A 4 -4.41 8.98 -6.20
N VAL A 5 -3.93 8.03 -5.41
CA VAL A 5 -3.12 8.34 -4.25
C VAL A 5 -1.95 7.38 -4.16
N LYS A 6 -0.93 7.86 -3.51
CA LYS A 6 0.19 7.05 -3.09
C LYS A 6 0.06 6.89 -1.58
N LEU A 7 -0.06 5.65 -1.16
CA LEU A 7 -0.25 5.32 0.25
C LEU A 7 1.00 4.65 0.77
N GLU A 8 1.57 5.20 1.83
CA GLU A 8 2.76 4.62 2.45
C GLU A 8 2.41 4.26 3.87
N ILE A 9 2.69 3.02 4.24
CA ILE A 9 2.39 2.51 5.57
C ILE A 9 3.69 2.06 6.21
N TYR A 10 3.91 2.46 7.45
CA TYR A 10 5.18 2.25 8.13
C TYR A 10 5.00 1.31 9.31
N PHE A 11 5.97 0.43 9.49
CA PHE A 11 5.93 -0.52 10.60
C PHE A 11 7.35 -1.06 10.83
N ALA A 12 7.53 -1.79 11.92
CA ALA A 12 8.83 -2.37 12.22
C ALA A 12 8.89 -3.78 11.64
N GLU A 13 10.04 -4.16 11.14
CA GLU A 13 10.24 -5.51 10.68
C GLU A 13 9.99 -6.47 11.84
N ASN A 14 9.56 -7.65 11.54
CA ASN A 14 9.22 -8.67 12.53
C ASN A 14 7.90 -8.42 13.26
N THR A 15 7.16 -7.41 12.85
CA THR A 15 5.81 -7.24 13.36
C THR A 15 4.92 -8.32 12.77
N LYS A 16 4.06 -8.88 13.61
CA LYS A 16 3.14 -9.92 13.18
C LYS A 16 1.71 -9.49 13.35
N HIS A 17 0.86 -10.01 12.51
CA HIS A 17 -0.57 -9.87 12.66
C HIS A 17 -1.18 -11.22 12.36
N GLU A 18 -1.93 -11.75 13.31
CA GLU A 18 -2.53 -13.06 13.16
C GLU A 18 -1.48 -14.13 12.83
N ARG A 19 -0.33 -14.00 13.46
CA ARG A 19 0.78 -14.96 13.30
C ARG A 19 1.47 -14.91 11.95
N VAL A 20 1.14 -13.93 11.15
CA VAL A 20 1.75 -13.77 9.83
C VAL A 20 2.60 -12.52 9.87
N ASP A 21 3.72 -12.54 9.19
CA ASP A 21 4.52 -11.33 9.07
C ASP A 21 3.66 -10.22 8.48
N LEU A 22 3.73 -9.05 9.10
CA LEU A 22 2.85 -7.96 8.70
C LEU A 22 3.06 -7.58 7.24
N GLU A 23 4.28 -7.67 6.72
CA GLU A 23 4.50 -7.35 5.33
C GLU A 23 3.70 -8.26 4.40
N ASP A 24 3.66 -9.56 4.70
CA ASP A 24 2.88 -10.48 3.89
C ASP A 24 1.39 -10.25 4.08
N TRP A 25 1.00 -9.99 5.31
CA TRP A 25 -0.41 -9.77 5.61
C TRP A 25 -0.92 -8.51 4.91
N LEU A 26 -0.12 -7.43 4.92
CA LEU A 26 -0.51 -6.19 4.25
C LEU A 26 -0.65 -6.39 2.76
N PHE A 27 0.24 -7.11 2.13
CA PHE A 27 0.12 -7.36 0.70
C PHE A 27 -1.12 -8.18 0.40
N GLY A 28 -1.43 -9.17 1.21
CA GLY A 28 -2.64 -9.95 1.03
C GLY A 28 -3.89 -9.12 1.18
N ALA A 29 -3.92 -8.28 2.20
CA ALA A 29 -5.06 -7.42 2.44
C ALA A 29 -5.24 -6.38 1.34
N ALA A 30 -4.13 -5.84 0.84
CA ALA A 30 -4.20 -4.86 -0.23
C ALA A 30 -4.75 -5.49 -1.50
N ARG A 31 -4.32 -6.70 -1.80
CA ARG A 31 -4.82 -7.43 -2.97
C ARG A 31 -6.31 -7.65 -2.85
N TRP A 32 -6.74 -8.04 -1.66
CA TRP A 32 -8.15 -8.26 -1.41
C TRP A 32 -8.96 -6.98 -1.58
N ALA A 33 -8.37 -5.83 -1.26
CA ALA A 33 -9.03 -4.54 -1.43
C ALA A 33 -8.99 -4.04 -2.87
N GLY A 34 -8.43 -4.81 -3.77
CA GLY A 34 -8.41 -4.44 -5.17
C GLY A 34 -7.20 -3.61 -5.59
N ILE A 35 -6.22 -3.51 -4.74
CA ILE A 35 -5.00 -2.78 -5.07
C ILE A 35 -4.08 -3.73 -5.82
N SER A 36 -3.71 -3.36 -7.03
CA SER A 36 -3.08 -4.28 -7.94
C SER A 36 -1.57 -4.44 -7.75
N GLY A 37 -0.94 -3.56 -7.00
CA GLY A 37 0.49 -3.72 -6.79
C GLY A 37 0.98 -2.95 -5.60
N GLY A 38 2.11 -3.38 -5.09
CA GLY A 38 2.74 -2.70 -3.97
C GLY A 38 4.21 -3.04 -3.93
N VAL A 39 4.95 -2.22 -3.23
CA VAL A 39 6.39 -2.39 -3.06
C VAL A 39 6.70 -2.26 -1.59
N MET A 40 7.60 -3.10 -1.11
CA MET A 40 8.02 -3.04 0.27
C MET A 40 9.46 -2.57 0.32
N TYR A 41 9.70 -1.59 1.16
CA TYR A 41 11.05 -1.05 1.36
C TYR A 41 11.50 -1.34 2.78
N ARG A 42 12.77 -1.66 2.93
CA ARG A 42 13.38 -1.73 4.24
C ARG A 42 14.27 -0.51 4.38
N ALA A 43 14.05 0.28 5.42
CA ALA A 43 14.84 1.47 5.63
C ALA A 43 16.13 1.13 6.34
N VAL A 44 17.13 1.97 6.13
CA VAL A 44 18.41 1.80 6.80
C VAL A 44 18.30 2.22 8.25
N ALA A 45 17.51 3.21 8.54
CA ALA A 45 17.36 3.74 9.89
C ALA A 45 16.09 4.55 9.95
N GLY A 46 15.61 4.76 11.15
CA GLY A 46 14.46 5.61 11.35
C GLY A 46 14.14 5.71 12.83
N TYR A 47 13.32 6.69 13.16
CA TYR A 47 12.76 6.79 14.49
C TYR A 47 11.36 7.37 14.36
N GLY A 48 10.56 7.14 15.38
CA GLY A 48 9.19 7.60 15.33
C GLY A 48 8.72 8.12 16.66
N ARG A 49 7.44 8.42 16.71
CA ARG A 49 6.84 9.00 17.89
C ARG A 49 6.49 7.93 18.87
N HIS A 50 7.46 7.36 19.40
CA HIS A 50 7.29 6.15 20.11
C HIS A 50 6.43 6.22 21.32
N GLY A 51 6.20 7.30 21.87
CA GLY A 51 5.46 7.36 23.09
C GLY A 51 4.06 6.86 22.99
N GLU A 52 3.39 7.15 21.91
CA GLU A 52 2.02 6.77 21.76
C GLU A 52 1.82 5.42 21.18
N LEU A 53 2.80 4.89 20.57
CA LEU A 53 2.64 3.63 19.87
C LEU A 53 3.44 2.57 20.58
N ARG A 54 3.23 2.49 21.85
CA ARG A 54 4.10 1.70 22.62
C ARG A 54 3.98 0.23 22.34
N ASP A 55 2.91 -0.24 21.86
CA ASP A 55 2.79 -1.64 21.61
C ASP A 55 3.44 -2.07 20.37
N GLY A 56 4.49 -1.59 20.06
CA GLY A 56 5.11 -1.91 18.89
C GLY A 56 5.64 -0.68 18.29
N GLY A 57 5.14 0.36 18.71
CA GLY A 57 5.60 1.58 18.23
C GLY A 57 5.57 1.68 16.74
N LEU A 58 5.94 2.81 16.25
CA LEU A 58 6.12 2.97 14.84
C LEU A 58 7.35 2.23 14.39
N PHE A 59 8.42 2.40 15.14
CA PHE A 59 9.65 1.71 14.87
C PHE A 59 10.16 1.12 16.16
N ASP A 60 10.39 -0.17 16.13
CA ASP A 60 11.01 -0.86 17.25
C ASP A 60 12.50 -0.67 17.13
N LYS A 61 13.15 -0.34 18.23
CA LYS A 61 14.58 -0.10 18.19
C LYS A 61 15.37 -1.31 17.75
N SER A 62 14.86 -2.49 18.00
CA SER A 62 15.58 -3.69 17.68
C SER A 62 15.32 -4.18 16.28
N ALA A 63 14.50 -3.53 15.52
CA ALA A 63 14.17 -3.99 14.18
C ALA A 63 14.16 -2.83 13.21
N PRO A 64 14.58 -3.07 11.97
CA PRO A 64 14.58 -2.00 10.98
C PRO A 64 13.18 -1.55 10.64
N PRO A 65 13.04 -0.29 10.26
CA PRO A 65 11.75 0.19 9.79
C PRO A 65 11.45 -0.31 8.39
N MET A 66 10.17 -0.55 8.15
CA MET A 66 9.67 -0.99 6.88
C MET A 66 8.64 0.00 6.38
N MET A 67 8.51 0.07 5.07
CA MET A 67 7.49 0.91 4.46
C MET A 67 6.86 0.18 3.28
N ALA A 68 5.55 -0.01 3.35
CA ALA A 68 4.80 -0.56 2.22
C ALA A 68 4.23 0.59 1.42
N CYS A 69 4.42 0.56 0.13
CA CYS A 69 3.99 1.63 -0.76
C CYS A 69 3.01 1.08 -1.79
N PHE A 70 1.87 1.74 -1.91
CA PHE A 70 0.84 1.36 -2.87
C PHE A 70 0.41 2.59 -3.63
N VAL A 71 0.13 2.43 -4.92
CA VAL A 71 -0.46 3.49 -5.72
C VAL A 71 -1.77 2.95 -6.26
N THR A 72 -2.85 3.67 -5.99
CA THR A 72 -4.16 3.17 -6.34
C THR A 72 -5.17 4.31 -6.37
N THR A 73 -6.43 3.99 -6.56
CA THR A 73 -7.49 5.00 -6.54
C THR A 73 -7.80 5.41 -5.11
N HIS A 74 -8.45 6.55 -4.98
CA HIS A 74 -8.88 7.03 -3.66
C HIS A 74 -9.79 6.01 -2.99
N GLU A 75 -10.72 5.44 -3.74
CA GLU A 75 -11.68 4.51 -3.15
C GLU A 75 -11.03 3.27 -2.63
N ARG A 76 -10.08 2.72 -3.37
CA ARG A 76 -9.42 1.50 -2.92
C ARG A 76 -8.51 1.76 -1.75
N ALA A 77 -7.84 2.90 -1.75
CA ALA A 77 -7.01 3.24 -0.60
C ALA A 77 -7.85 3.40 0.65
N GLN A 78 -9.01 4.06 0.52
CA GLN A 78 -9.87 4.24 1.69
C GLN A 78 -10.44 2.91 2.17
N ALA A 79 -10.84 2.05 1.26
CA ALA A 79 -11.34 0.74 1.64
C ALA A 79 -10.26 -0.05 2.38
N PHE A 80 -9.04 0.05 1.92
CA PHE A 80 -7.93 -0.63 2.56
C PHE A 80 -7.69 -0.08 3.95
N LEU A 81 -7.65 1.24 4.09
CA LEU A 81 -7.45 1.84 5.41
C LEU A 81 -8.58 1.48 6.37
N ASP A 82 -9.80 1.47 5.87
CA ASP A 82 -10.93 1.08 6.70
C ASP A 82 -10.80 -0.36 7.18
N TYR A 83 -10.33 -1.23 6.30
CA TYR A 83 -10.12 -2.62 6.67
C TYR A 83 -9.04 -2.75 7.73
N LEU A 84 -7.95 -2.02 7.58
CA LEU A 84 -6.89 -2.05 8.58
C LEU A 84 -7.42 -1.57 9.94
N ALA A 85 -8.26 -0.55 9.92
CA ALA A 85 -8.85 -0.07 11.16
C ALA A 85 -9.74 -1.11 11.81
N LYS A 86 -10.49 -1.84 11.01
CA LYS A 86 -11.33 -2.91 11.54
C LYS A 86 -10.50 -4.02 12.17
N GLU A 87 -9.33 -4.26 11.63
CA GLU A 87 -8.42 -5.24 12.19
C GLU A 87 -7.69 -4.70 13.41
N GLN A 88 -8.00 -3.47 13.80
CA GLN A 88 -7.41 -2.83 14.97
C GLN A 88 -5.91 -2.63 14.85
N LEU A 89 -5.45 -2.48 13.62
CA LEU A 89 -4.06 -2.15 13.38
C LEU A 89 -3.86 -0.66 13.51
N GLN A 90 -2.86 -0.26 14.26
CA GLN A 90 -2.51 1.14 14.45
C GLN A 90 -1.19 1.38 13.78
N LEU A 91 -1.25 1.80 12.54
CA LEU A 91 -0.06 1.99 11.73
C LEU A 91 0.00 3.43 11.24
N PHE A 92 1.18 3.99 11.29
CA PHE A 92 1.37 5.33 10.74
C PHE A 92 1.33 5.23 9.23
N TYR A 93 0.62 6.14 8.59
CA TYR A 93 0.57 6.16 7.13
C TYR A 93 0.59 7.57 6.61
N THR A 94 0.95 7.70 5.34
CA THR A 94 0.79 8.96 4.62
C THR A 94 0.04 8.69 3.34
N LEU A 95 -0.72 9.68 2.91
CA LEU A 95 -1.43 9.66 1.65
C LEU A 95 -1.06 10.91 0.88
N SER A 96 -0.71 10.75 -0.38
CA SER A 96 -0.47 11.92 -1.23
C SER A 96 -1.17 11.72 -2.55
N GLU A 97 -1.66 12.82 -3.11
CA GLU A 97 -2.30 12.79 -4.41
C GLU A 97 -1.26 12.50 -5.48
N THR A 98 -1.65 11.69 -6.45
CA THR A 98 -0.73 11.37 -7.51
C THR A 98 -1.50 11.05 -8.78
N GLU A 99 -0.81 11.09 -9.89
CA GLU A 99 -1.34 10.59 -11.15
C GLU A 99 -0.48 9.42 -11.56
N PHE A 100 -1.11 8.40 -12.07
CA PHE A 100 -0.34 7.22 -12.44
C PHE A 100 -0.88 6.61 -13.72
N GLY A 101 -0.06 5.81 -14.34
CA GLY A 101 -0.41 5.12 -15.56
C GLY A 101 0.72 4.21 -15.95
N ILE A 102 0.58 3.57 -17.09
CA ILE A 102 1.59 2.67 -17.61
C ILE A 102 2.16 3.29 -18.85
N VAL A 103 3.47 3.47 -18.85
CA VAL A 103 4.13 4.04 -20.02
C VAL A 103 3.94 3.10 -21.19
N GLY A 104 3.56 3.66 -22.32
CA GLY A 104 3.35 2.87 -23.51
C GLY A 104 1.96 2.29 -23.66
N GLU A 105 1.12 2.45 -22.65
CA GLU A 105 -0.25 1.97 -22.75
C GLU A 105 -1.03 2.84 -23.70
N ARG A 106 -1.81 2.23 -24.58
CA ARG A 106 -2.58 2.99 -25.53
C ARG A 106 -3.81 3.56 -24.89
N PRO A 107 -4.11 4.82 -25.16
CA PRO A 107 -5.36 5.36 -24.64
C PRO A 107 -6.53 4.70 -25.35
N SER A 108 -7.65 4.60 -24.66
CA SER A 108 -8.89 4.13 -25.24
C SER A 108 -9.42 5.11 -26.25
N VAL A 109 -9.97 4.57 -27.34
CA VAL A 109 -10.59 5.39 -28.36
C VAL A 109 -12.07 5.05 -28.35
N PRO A 110 -12.95 6.03 -28.16
CA PRO A 110 -14.38 5.73 -28.12
C PRO A 110 -14.83 4.98 -29.36
N GLY A 111 -15.61 3.95 -29.16
CA GLY A 111 -16.13 3.15 -30.24
C GLY A 111 -15.20 2.13 -30.79
N ARG A 112 -14.00 2.06 -30.30
CA ARG A 112 -13.04 1.09 -30.78
C ARG A 112 -12.86 -0.01 -29.75
N GLN A 113 -12.80 -1.23 -30.25
CA GLN A 113 -12.59 -2.36 -29.38
C GLN A 113 -11.16 -2.41 -28.90
N PRO A 114 -10.95 -2.79 -27.65
CA PRO A 114 -9.59 -3.01 -27.20
C PRO A 114 -8.95 -4.13 -27.96
N GLN A 115 -7.67 -4.04 -28.13
CA GLN A 115 -6.95 -5.09 -28.78
C GLN A 115 -6.92 -6.29 -27.90
N ALA A 116 -6.98 -7.43 -28.52
CA ALA A 116 -7.02 -8.63 -27.75
C ALA A 116 -5.85 -8.75 -26.83
N GLY A 117 -4.81 -8.43 -27.21
CA GLY A 117 -3.76 -8.63 -26.31
C GLY A 117 -3.70 -7.58 -25.28
N GLY A 118 -4.40 -6.92 -25.20
CA GLY A 118 -4.33 -6.07 -24.46
C GLY A 118 -4.16 -5.85 -23.32
N GLU A 119 -4.21 -5.76 -23.25
CA GLU A 119 -4.07 -5.60 -22.55
C GLU A 119 -4.31 -5.18 -21.58
N GLY A 120 -4.54 -4.70 -21.38
CA GLY A 120 -4.72 -4.14 -20.59
C GLY A 120 -4.98 -4.43 -19.42
N GLU A 121 -5.02 -4.79 -19.16
CA GLU A 121 -5.25 -5.11 -18.30
C GLU A 121 -4.58 -4.84 -17.37
N GLN A 122 -4.15 -4.56 -17.04
CA GLN A 122 -3.40 -4.38 -16.27
C GLN A 122 -3.53 -3.63 -15.32
N GLN A 123 -3.70 -3.37 -14.68
CA GLN A 123 -3.69 -2.69 -13.76
C GLN A 123 -4.47 -2.49 -13.08
#